data_d9524fcd1eae0b04073a482175597766
#
_entry.id   d9524fcd1eae0b04073a482175597766
#
_cell.length_a   1.000
_cell.length_b   1.000
_cell.length_c   1.000
_cell.angle_alpha   90.00
_cell.angle_beta   90.00
_cell.angle_gamma   90.00
#
_symmetry.space_group_name_H-M   'P 1'
#
loop_
_entity.id
_entity.type
_entity.pdbx_description
1 polymer ?
#
loop_
_entity_poly.entity_id
_entity_poly.type
_entity_poly.pdbx_seq_one_letter_code
_entity_poly.pdbx_strand_id
1 'polypeptide(L)'
;MVQSVDGRSSSAQHRVRQTTFFDFAAEVGLTKHLGGLEATEALIELCHIGAGKYVLDVGCGTGVTPSFIAKRYGCRVVGVDISERMIERSKERAKRERVADRVECRVADVQDLPFDDDVFDAVITESVTSFPEDKQKAVNEYVRVTKPGGYIGLNESIWLKVPPPPEVVAWASQDVGANVQPLTSDGWVGLLEGAGLREITTRTYEINTQNEARGILRRYGYGGMLRVLYRTLSLYAKSPAYRRFVRGVQEGGITPGNLDEYFGYGVFVGRK
;
A
#
# COMPACT_ATOMS: atom_id res chain seq x y z
N MET A 1 40.00 20.39 -8.42
CA MET A 1 39.71 18.95 -8.62
C MET A 1 38.69 18.56 -7.58
N VAL A 2 37.41 18.60 -7.91
CA VAL A 2 36.31 18.23 -7.00
C VAL A 2 35.85 16.84 -7.44
N GLN A 3 36.02 15.85 -6.55
CA GLN A 3 35.54 14.49 -6.77
C GLN A 3 34.01 14.49 -6.71
N SER A 4 33.40 14.11 -7.83
CA SER A 4 31.97 13.78 -7.89
C SER A 4 31.76 12.45 -7.16
N VAL A 5 31.12 12.49 -5.99
CA VAL A 5 30.68 11.31 -5.24
C VAL A 5 29.51 10.67 -5.95
N ASP A 6 29.69 9.41 -6.28
CA ASP A 6 28.80 8.54 -7.04
C ASP A 6 27.40 8.38 -6.39
N GLY A 7 26.42 9.17 -6.83
CA GLY A 7 25.02 9.01 -6.45
C GLY A 7 24.32 7.76 -7.02
N ARG A 8 24.97 7.03 -7.94
CA ARG A 8 24.39 5.86 -8.62
C ARG A 8 24.44 4.55 -7.79
N SER A 9 25.39 4.45 -6.87
CA SER A 9 25.54 3.25 -6.03
C SER A 9 24.45 3.16 -4.95
N SER A 10 24.01 4.27 -4.40
CA SER A 10 22.97 4.33 -3.35
C SER A 10 21.59 3.93 -3.87
N SER A 11 21.21 4.38 -5.07
CA SER A 11 19.90 4.09 -5.66
C SER A 11 19.75 2.61 -6.08
N ALA A 12 20.81 2.00 -6.59
CA ALA A 12 20.80 0.58 -6.98
C ALA A 12 20.72 -0.35 -5.75
N GLN A 13 21.47 -0.06 -4.69
CA GLN A 13 21.41 -0.82 -3.44
C GLN A 13 20.04 -0.66 -2.75
N HIS A 14 19.42 0.50 -2.85
CA HIS A 14 18.09 0.77 -2.31
C HIS A 14 17.00 -0.03 -3.05
N ARG A 15 17.02 -0.06 -4.39
CA ARG A 15 16.10 -0.89 -5.21
C ARG A 15 16.23 -2.37 -4.88
N VAL A 16 17.43 -2.89 -4.73
CA VAL A 16 17.66 -4.30 -4.36
C VAL A 16 17.08 -4.61 -2.98
N ARG A 17 17.15 -3.67 -2.03
CA ARG A 17 16.59 -3.83 -0.68
C ARG A 17 15.06 -3.82 -0.67
N GLN A 18 14.43 -2.94 -1.43
CA GLN A 18 12.97 -2.87 -1.60
C GLN A 18 12.41 -4.15 -2.23
N THR A 19 13.00 -4.59 -3.33
CA THR A 19 12.62 -5.83 -4.01
C THR A 19 12.64 -7.00 -3.03
N THR A 20 13.67 -7.09 -2.19
CA THR A 20 13.81 -8.18 -1.22
C THR A 20 12.72 -8.19 -0.15
N PHE A 21 12.29 -7.01 0.37
CA PHE A 21 11.22 -6.93 1.35
C PHE A 21 9.88 -7.41 0.77
N PHE A 22 9.48 -6.87 -0.37
CA PHE A 22 8.22 -7.22 -1.02
C PHE A 22 8.20 -8.67 -1.54
N ASP A 23 9.34 -9.19 -2.00
CA ASP A 23 9.47 -10.59 -2.38
C ASP A 23 9.22 -11.51 -1.17
N PHE A 24 9.82 -11.22 -0.02
CA PHE A 24 9.57 -12.01 1.18
C PHE A 24 8.15 -11.85 1.73
N ALA A 25 7.58 -10.65 1.67
CA ALA A 25 6.19 -10.41 2.01
C ALA A 25 5.24 -11.24 1.13
N ALA A 26 5.51 -11.29 -0.18
CA ALA A 26 4.77 -12.15 -1.12
C ALA A 26 4.94 -13.63 -0.80
N GLU A 27 6.16 -14.10 -0.50
CA GLU A 27 6.42 -15.50 -0.14
C GLU A 27 5.65 -15.93 1.11
N VAL A 28 5.68 -15.13 2.17
CA VAL A 28 4.91 -15.45 3.38
C VAL A 28 3.41 -15.20 3.20
N GLY A 29 3.02 -14.36 2.24
CA GLY A 29 1.63 -14.02 1.95
C GLY A 29 1.03 -13.03 2.93
N LEU A 30 1.87 -12.14 3.49
CA LEU A 30 1.47 -11.09 4.41
C LEU A 30 1.83 -9.73 3.85
N THR A 31 0.83 -8.89 3.64
CA THR A 31 0.97 -7.46 3.38
C THR A 31 0.14 -6.69 4.39
N LYS A 32 0.58 -5.51 4.75
CA LYS A 32 -0.20 -4.60 5.60
C LYS A 32 -0.21 -3.22 4.96
N HIS A 33 -1.24 -2.47 5.22
CA HIS A 33 -1.31 -1.03 5.08
C HIS A 33 -1.69 -0.42 6.44
N LEU A 34 -1.48 0.86 6.60
CA LEU A 34 -1.80 1.59 7.83
C LEU A 34 -3.32 1.64 8.04
N GLY A 35 -3.76 1.57 9.29
CA GLY A 35 -5.18 1.61 9.68
C GLY A 35 -5.98 0.33 9.37
N GLY A 36 -5.36 -0.68 8.74
CA GLY A 36 -5.97 -1.99 8.50
C GLY A 36 -7.37 -1.93 7.88
N LEU A 37 -8.27 -2.82 8.28
CA LEU A 37 -9.61 -2.93 7.71
C LEU A 37 -10.46 -1.66 7.93
N GLU A 38 -10.24 -0.92 9.02
CA GLU A 38 -11.00 0.30 9.31
C GLU A 38 -10.72 1.40 8.28
N ALA A 39 -9.45 1.55 7.86
CA ALA A 39 -9.08 2.46 6.78
C ALA A 39 -9.65 2.01 5.42
N THR A 40 -9.63 0.70 5.13
CA THR A 40 -10.27 0.14 3.92
C THR A 40 -11.77 0.43 3.90
N GLU A 41 -12.47 0.24 5.03
CA GLU A 41 -13.92 0.51 5.12
C GLU A 41 -14.21 2.01 4.97
N ALA A 42 -13.35 2.89 5.51
CA ALA A 42 -13.48 4.34 5.30
C ALA A 42 -13.30 4.73 3.82
N LEU A 43 -12.33 4.13 3.10
CA LEU A 43 -12.16 4.32 1.66
C LEU A 43 -13.41 3.87 0.89
N ILE A 44 -13.93 2.69 1.20
CA ILE A 44 -15.14 2.14 0.56
C ILE A 44 -16.33 3.06 0.74
N GLU A 45 -16.54 3.54 1.97
CA GLU A 45 -17.64 4.47 2.30
C GLU A 45 -17.50 5.79 1.53
N LEU A 46 -16.32 6.43 1.64
CA LEU A 46 -16.09 7.76 1.04
C LEU A 46 -16.03 7.74 -0.49
N CYS A 47 -15.56 6.63 -1.09
CA CYS A 47 -15.57 6.42 -2.54
C CYS A 47 -16.92 5.87 -3.05
N HIS A 48 -17.94 5.75 -2.21
CA HIS A 48 -19.26 5.22 -2.56
C HIS A 48 -19.19 3.86 -3.29
N ILE A 49 -18.26 2.99 -2.85
CA ILE A 49 -18.08 1.65 -3.44
C ILE A 49 -19.22 0.75 -2.96
N GLY A 50 -19.98 0.22 -3.90
CA GLY A 50 -21.14 -0.65 -3.64
C GLY A 50 -21.45 -1.57 -4.82
N ALA A 51 -22.53 -2.32 -4.74
CA ALA A 51 -22.91 -3.30 -5.74
C ALA A 51 -22.97 -2.70 -7.16
N GLY A 52 -22.43 -3.46 -8.13
CA GLY A 52 -22.40 -3.04 -9.53
C GLY A 52 -21.27 -2.10 -9.92
N LYS A 53 -20.49 -1.59 -8.96
CA LYS A 53 -19.32 -0.75 -9.24
C LYS A 53 -18.15 -1.54 -9.80
N TYR A 54 -17.38 -0.90 -10.66
CA TYR A 54 -16.10 -1.39 -11.19
C TYR A 54 -14.97 -0.61 -10.55
N VAL A 55 -14.16 -1.29 -9.74
CA VAL A 55 -13.16 -0.69 -8.86
C VAL A 55 -11.76 -1.12 -9.29
N LEU A 56 -10.82 -0.18 -9.28
CA LEU A 56 -9.39 -0.47 -9.38
C LEU A 56 -8.75 -0.36 -8.00
N ASP A 57 -8.04 -1.40 -7.57
CA ASP A 57 -7.19 -1.42 -6.37
C ASP A 57 -5.73 -1.41 -6.81
N VAL A 58 -5.07 -0.27 -6.61
CA VAL A 58 -3.69 -0.03 -7.02
C VAL A 58 -2.73 -0.42 -5.90
N GLY A 59 -1.74 -1.28 -6.23
CA GLY A 59 -0.86 -1.88 -5.23
C GLY A 59 -1.57 -2.94 -4.39
N CYS A 60 -2.36 -3.79 -5.02
CA CYS A 60 -3.26 -4.74 -4.36
C CYS A 60 -2.56 -5.81 -3.51
N GLY A 61 -1.23 -5.92 -3.60
CA GLY A 61 -0.43 -6.89 -2.86
C GLY A 61 -0.94 -8.32 -3.03
N THR A 62 -1.14 -9.01 -1.91
CA THR A 62 -1.64 -10.40 -1.90
C THR A 62 -3.16 -10.52 -2.09
N GLY A 63 -3.84 -9.48 -2.54
CA GLY A 63 -5.24 -9.50 -2.95
C GLY A 63 -6.27 -9.53 -1.80
N VAL A 64 -5.91 -9.02 -0.63
CA VAL A 64 -6.83 -8.98 0.52
C VAL A 64 -7.96 -8.01 0.27
N THR A 65 -7.63 -6.77 -0.07
CA THR A 65 -8.60 -5.70 -0.34
C THR A 65 -9.50 -6.00 -1.54
N PRO A 66 -8.99 -6.41 -2.73
CA PRO A 66 -9.86 -6.76 -3.85
C PRO A 66 -10.83 -7.89 -3.54
N SER A 67 -10.35 -8.95 -2.86
CA SER A 67 -11.20 -10.08 -2.47
C SER A 67 -12.25 -9.67 -1.45
N PHE A 68 -11.89 -8.81 -0.49
CA PHE A 68 -12.82 -8.28 0.51
C PHE A 68 -13.94 -7.45 -0.14
N ILE A 69 -13.59 -6.51 -1.03
CA ILE A 69 -14.55 -5.66 -1.74
C ILE A 69 -15.49 -6.51 -2.60
N ALA A 70 -14.95 -7.41 -3.41
CA ALA A 70 -15.75 -8.28 -4.26
C ALA A 70 -16.73 -9.15 -3.46
N LYS A 71 -16.28 -9.72 -2.34
CA LYS A 71 -17.07 -10.62 -1.51
C LYS A 71 -18.13 -9.90 -0.69
N ARG A 72 -17.77 -8.75 -0.12
CA ARG A 72 -18.63 -8.02 0.83
C ARG A 72 -19.64 -7.12 0.14
N TYR A 73 -19.23 -6.49 -0.97
CA TYR A 73 -20.01 -5.44 -1.65
C TYR A 73 -20.52 -5.87 -3.03
N GLY A 74 -20.07 -7.03 -3.55
CA GLY A 74 -20.52 -7.53 -4.85
C GLY A 74 -19.98 -6.76 -6.06
N CYS A 75 -18.89 -6.00 -5.88
CA CYS A 75 -18.22 -5.24 -6.92
C CYS A 75 -17.42 -6.13 -7.87
N ARG A 76 -17.17 -5.63 -9.09
CA ARG A 76 -16.08 -6.10 -9.92
C ARG A 76 -14.82 -5.30 -9.57
N VAL A 77 -13.71 -5.99 -9.34
CA VAL A 77 -12.45 -5.36 -8.91
C VAL A 77 -11.30 -5.82 -9.80
N VAL A 78 -10.52 -4.86 -10.27
CA VAL A 78 -9.19 -5.13 -10.83
C VAL A 78 -8.16 -4.75 -9.77
N GLY A 79 -7.28 -5.68 -9.41
CA GLY A 79 -6.12 -5.42 -8.58
C GLY A 79 -4.86 -5.34 -9.45
N VAL A 80 -4.05 -4.30 -9.26
CA VAL A 80 -2.75 -4.18 -9.91
C VAL A 80 -1.64 -4.08 -8.89
N ASP A 81 -0.47 -4.65 -9.22
CA ASP A 81 0.75 -4.57 -8.41
C ASP A 81 1.96 -4.69 -9.34
N ILE A 82 3.07 -4.04 -8.99
CA ILE A 82 4.29 -4.13 -9.80
C ILE A 82 4.98 -5.49 -9.64
N SER A 83 4.69 -6.24 -8.57
CA SER A 83 5.27 -7.54 -8.27
C SER A 83 4.45 -8.68 -8.87
N GLU A 84 5.04 -9.44 -9.82
CA GLU A 84 4.43 -10.65 -10.35
C GLU A 84 4.03 -11.65 -9.25
N ARG A 85 4.88 -11.79 -8.22
CA ARG A 85 4.62 -12.69 -7.09
C ARG A 85 3.41 -12.25 -6.26
N MET A 86 3.23 -10.94 -6.05
CA MET A 86 2.03 -10.40 -5.41
C MET A 86 0.78 -10.74 -6.22
N ILE A 87 0.84 -10.56 -7.53
CA ILE A 87 -0.26 -10.87 -8.44
C ILE A 87 -0.59 -12.38 -8.44
N GLU A 88 0.40 -13.26 -8.42
CA GLU A 88 0.17 -14.70 -8.25
C GLU A 88 -0.58 -15.01 -6.95
N ARG A 89 -0.13 -14.43 -5.83
CA ARG A 89 -0.79 -14.60 -4.52
C ARG A 89 -2.20 -14.02 -4.48
N SER A 90 -2.41 -12.91 -5.17
CA SER A 90 -3.73 -12.28 -5.30
C SER A 90 -4.70 -13.21 -6.07
N LYS A 91 -4.26 -13.78 -7.20
CA LYS A 91 -5.03 -14.77 -7.97
C LYS A 91 -5.36 -16.03 -7.15
N GLU A 92 -4.37 -16.56 -6.41
CA GLU A 92 -4.58 -17.70 -5.51
C GLU A 92 -5.63 -17.38 -4.42
N ARG A 93 -5.59 -16.18 -3.86
CA ARG A 93 -6.57 -15.71 -2.87
C ARG A 93 -7.96 -15.62 -3.47
N ALA A 94 -8.12 -14.95 -4.61
CA ALA A 94 -9.42 -14.80 -5.27
C ALA A 94 -10.10 -16.15 -5.54
N LYS A 95 -9.32 -17.16 -6.00
CA LYS A 95 -9.79 -18.54 -6.16
C LYS A 95 -10.23 -19.18 -4.83
N ARG A 96 -9.38 -19.06 -3.81
CA ARG A 96 -9.65 -19.64 -2.47
C ARG A 96 -10.87 -19.01 -1.81
N GLU A 97 -11.09 -17.71 -2.00
CA GLU A 97 -12.21 -16.98 -1.43
C GLU A 97 -13.47 -17.01 -2.31
N ARG A 98 -13.40 -17.72 -3.46
CA ARG A 98 -14.51 -17.92 -4.41
C ARG A 98 -15.05 -16.61 -5.00
N VAL A 99 -14.15 -15.71 -5.34
CA VAL A 99 -14.46 -14.41 -5.98
C VAL A 99 -13.66 -14.19 -7.27
N ALA A 100 -13.06 -15.26 -7.83
CA ALA A 100 -12.25 -15.18 -9.05
C ALA A 100 -13.06 -14.79 -10.30
N ASP A 101 -14.38 -14.85 -10.25
CA ASP A 101 -15.31 -14.36 -11.27
C ASP A 101 -15.49 -12.83 -11.23
N ARG A 102 -15.11 -12.19 -10.14
CA ARG A 102 -15.26 -10.75 -9.90
C ARG A 102 -13.94 -10.02 -9.67
N VAL A 103 -12.85 -10.74 -9.39
CA VAL A 103 -11.53 -10.18 -9.13
C VAL A 103 -10.56 -10.58 -10.23
N GLU A 104 -10.13 -9.59 -10.98
CA GLU A 104 -9.02 -9.72 -11.94
C GLU A 104 -7.74 -9.15 -11.32
N CYS A 105 -6.56 -9.75 -11.62
CA CYS A 105 -5.28 -9.27 -11.12
C CYS A 105 -4.27 -9.19 -12.26
N ARG A 106 -3.58 -8.03 -12.40
CA ARG A 106 -2.59 -7.74 -13.45
C ARG A 106 -1.32 -7.14 -12.86
N VAL A 107 -0.18 -7.40 -13.49
CA VAL A 107 1.06 -6.67 -13.21
C VAL A 107 0.97 -5.30 -13.90
N ALA A 108 1.23 -4.22 -13.16
CA ALA A 108 1.27 -2.87 -13.70
C ALA A 108 2.11 -1.93 -12.83
N ASP A 109 2.70 -0.93 -13.46
CA ASP A 109 3.28 0.24 -12.79
C ASP A 109 2.17 1.27 -12.56
N VAL A 110 2.12 1.82 -11.34
CA VAL A 110 1.14 2.85 -10.96
C VAL A 110 1.31 4.16 -11.75
N GLN A 111 2.50 4.38 -12.33
CA GLN A 111 2.83 5.54 -13.13
C GLN A 111 2.53 5.35 -14.63
N ASP A 112 2.04 4.15 -15.03
CA ASP A 112 1.69 3.81 -16.42
C ASP A 112 0.66 2.66 -16.39
N LEU A 113 -0.59 2.98 -16.07
CA LEU A 113 -1.66 2.01 -15.89
C LEU A 113 -2.17 1.50 -17.26
N PRO A 114 -2.21 0.17 -17.49
CA PRO A 114 -2.58 -0.42 -18.79
C PRO A 114 -4.10 -0.46 -18.99
N PHE A 115 -4.75 0.68 -18.82
CA PHE A 115 -6.20 0.86 -18.99
C PHE A 115 -6.49 2.11 -19.80
N ASP A 116 -7.61 2.08 -20.53
CA ASP A 116 -8.14 3.25 -21.22
C ASP A 116 -8.60 4.31 -20.19
N ASP A 117 -8.85 5.52 -20.68
CA ASP A 117 -9.44 6.60 -19.89
C ASP A 117 -10.86 6.24 -19.46
N ASP A 118 -11.29 6.74 -18.29
CA ASP A 118 -12.69 6.70 -17.85
C ASP A 118 -13.29 5.28 -17.70
N VAL A 119 -12.49 4.31 -17.21
CA VAL A 119 -12.91 2.90 -17.06
C VAL A 119 -13.56 2.61 -15.72
N PHE A 120 -13.00 3.12 -14.62
CA PHE A 120 -13.37 2.71 -13.27
C PHE A 120 -14.32 3.70 -12.59
N ASP A 121 -15.28 3.18 -11.81
CA ASP A 121 -16.16 4.00 -10.99
C ASP A 121 -15.44 4.56 -9.75
N ALA A 122 -14.43 3.83 -9.26
CA ALA A 122 -13.53 4.27 -8.20
C ALA A 122 -12.13 3.65 -8.36
N VAL A 123 -11.11 4.41 -7.99
CA VAL A 123 -9.72 3.95 -7.83
C VAL A 123 -9.33 4.11 -6.38
N ILE A 124 -8.81 3.06 -5.77
CA ILE A 124 -8.29 3.09 -4.39
C ILE A 124 -6.84 2.63 -4.35
N THR A 125 -6.11 3.14 -3.37
CA THR A 125 -4.74 2.71 -3.07
C THR A 125 -4.49 2.78 -1.57
N GLU A 126 -3.76 1.82 -1.04
CA GLU A 126 -3.50 1.69 0.38
C GLU A 126 -2.01 1.47 0.66
N SER A 127 -1.31 2.53 1.10
CA SER A 127 0.13 2.56 1.39
C SER A 127 0.98 2.19 0.16
N VAL A 128 0.73 2.84 -0.96
CA VAL A 128 1.40 2.59 -2.26
C VAL A 128 1.95 3.88 -2.87
N THR A 129 1.18 4.96 -2.84
CA THR A 129 1.55 6.22 -3.51
C THR A 129 2.72 6.94 -2.82
N SER A 130 3.07 6.51 -1.61
CA SER A 130 4.29 6.95 -0.92
C SER A 130 5.60 6.44 -1.56
N PHE A 131 5.57 5.40 -2.41
CA PHE A 131 6.77 4.77 -2.99
C PHE A 131 7.27 5.37 -4.30
N PRO A 132 6.43 5.71 -5.31
CA PRO A 132 6.92 6.27 -6.56
C PRO A 132 7.64 7.59 -6.34
N GLU A 133 8.69 7.84 -7.14
CA GLU A 133 9.43 9.10 -7.12
C GLU A 133 8.52 10.25 -7.58
N ASP A 134 7.76 10.02 -8.65
CA ASP A 134 6.77 10.96 -9.18
C ASP A 134 5.36 10.57 -8.74
N LYS A 135 4.99 11.05 -7.55
CA LYS A 135 3.65 10.83 -6.97
C LYS A 135 2.55 11.51 -7.77
N GLN A 136 2.85 12.70 -8.34
CA GLN A 136 1.86 13.41 -9.15
C GLN A 136 1.52 12.65 -10.41
N LYS A 137 2.51 12.03 -11.05
CA LYS A 137 2.27 11.18 -12.23
C LYS A 137 1.37 9.99 -11.88
N ALA A 138 1.61 9.33 -10.74
CA ALA A 138 0.77 8.22 -10.28
C ALA A 138 -0.68 8.70 -10.04
N VAL A 139 -0.88 9.83 -9.33
CA VAL A 139 -2.22 10.37 -9.08
C VAL A 139 -2.90 10.79 -10.39
N ASN A 140 -2.17 11.35 -11.35
CA ASN A 140 -2.71 11.69 -12.68
C ASN A 140 -3.20 10.43 -13.42
N GLU A 141 -2.51 9.29 -13.32
CA GLU A 141 -2.96 8.02 -13.88
C GLU A 141 -4.24 7.52 -13.19
N TYR A 142 -4.36 7.64 -11.85
CA TYR A 142 -5.58 7.31 -11.14
C TYR A 142 -6.77 8.13 -11.65
N VAL A 143 -6.56 9.43 -11.85
CA VAL A 143 -7.58 10.34 -12.39
C VAL A 143 -7.93 9.96 -13.83
N ARG A 144 -6.93 9.70 -14.68
CA ARG A 144 -7.14 9.35 -16.09
C ARG A 144 -8.06 8.14 -16.24
N VAL A 145 -7.80 7.06 -15.49
CA VAL A 145 -8.56 5.82 -15.61
C VAL A 145 -9.91 5.83 -14.85
N THR A 146 -10.16 6.87 -14.03
CA THR A 146 -11.42 7.04 -13.30
C THR A 146 -12.44 7.74 -14.20
N LYS A 147 -13.69 7.30 -14.19
CA LYS A 147 -14.82 7.92 -14.90
C LYS A 147 -15.10 9.34 -14.40
N PRO A 148 -15.61 10.26 -15.25
CA PRO A 148 -16.17 11.52 -14.77
C PRO A 148 -17.21 11.30 -13.66
N GLY A 149 -17.07 12.02 -12.56
CA GLY A 149 -17.91 11.86 -11.37
C GLY A 149 -17.54 10.65 -10.49
N GLY A 150 -16.51 9.88 -10.86
CA GLY A 150 -15.95 8.80 -10.04
C GLY A 150 -15.05 9.32 -8.92
N TYR A 151 -14.56 8.41 -8.08
CA TYR A 151 -13.80 8.75 -6.88
C TYR A 151 -12.39 8.15 -6.91
N ILE A 152 -11.44 8.90 -6.37
CA ILE A 152 -10.08 8.44 -6.10
C ILE A 152 -9.86 8.50 -4.59
N GLY A 153 -9.49 7.37 -3.98
CA GLY A 153 -9.24 7.24 -2.55
C GLY A 153 -7.84 6.75 -2.24
N LEU A 154 -7.11 7.49 -1.42
CA LEU A 154 -5.77 7.17 -0.94
C LEU A 154 -5.82 6.89 0.57
N ASN A 155 -5.14 5.84 1.02
CA ASN A 155 -4.78 5.63 2.44
C ASN A 155 -3.26 5.61 2.53
N GLU A 156 -2.66 6.70 3.02
CA GLU A 156 -1.22 6.90 2.94
C GLU A 156 -0.62 7.37 4.27
N SER A 157 0.68 7.10 4.43
CA SER A 157 1.45 7.61 5.56
C SER A 157 1.57 9.13 5.53
N ILE A 158 1.49 9.76 6.71
CA ILE A 158 1.63 11.20 6.86
C ILE A 158 2.59 11.60 7.97
N TRP A 159 3.19 12.76 7.82
CA TRP A 159 3.77 13.52 8.91
C TRP A 159 2.65 14.28 9.62
N LEU A 160 2.41 13.98 10.90
CA LEU A 160 1.46 14.69 11.74
C LEU A 160 2.01 16.04 12.20
N LYS A 161 3.34 16.09 12.44
CA LYS A 161 4.07 17.30 12.79
C LYS A 161 5.33 17.41 11.92
N VAL A 162 5.69 18.63 11.55
CA VAL A 162 6.89 18.93 10.77
C VAL A 162 7.70 20.05 11.43
N PRO A 163 9.05 19.98 11.38
CA PRO A 163 9.85 18.87 10.86
C PRO A 163 9.85 17.66 11.80
N PRO A 164 9.81 16.42 11.28
CA PRO A 164 9.95 15.24 12.11
C PRO A 164 11.39 15.10 12.63
N PRO A 165 11.61 14.54 13.83
CA PRO A 165 12.93 14.26 14.34
C PRO A 165 13.70 13.27 13.46
N PRO A 166 15.06 13.37 13.37
CA PRO A 166 15.86 12.51 12.51
C PRO A 166 15.69 11.01 12.78
N GLU A 167 15.49 10.61 14.05
CA GLU A 167 15.26 9.22 14.43
C GLU A 167 13.92 8.68 13.91
N VAL A 168 12.88 9.53 13.85
CA VAL A 168 11.57 9.17 13.29
C VAL A 168 11.66 9.04 11.76
N VAL A 169 12.38 9.94 11.10
CA VAL A 169 12.66 9.86 9.66
C VAL A 169 13.44 8.58 9.34
N ALA A 170 14.49 8.28 10.09
CA ALA A 170 15.28 7.07 9.92
C ALA A 170 14.44 5.81 10.09
N TRP A 171 13.59 5.77 11.11
CA TRP A 171 12.67 4.66 11.34
C TRP A 171 11.68 4.49 10.16
N ALA A 172 11.00 5.55 9.73
CA ALA A 172 10.06 5.50 8.63
C ALA A 172 10.71 4.99 7.31
N SER A 173 11.98 5.33 7.09
CA SER A 173 12.74 4.90 5.91
C SER A 173 13.28 3.46 6.02
N GLN A 174 13.50 2.93 7.23
CA GLN A 174 14.16 1.66 7.48
C GLN A 174 13.19 0.53 7.80
N ASP A 175 12.17 0.80 8.62
CA ASP A 175 11.29 -0.23 9.18
C ASP A 175 10.34 -0.84 8.14
N VAL A 176 10.04 -0.09 7.09
CA VAL A 176 9.22 -0.58 5.95
C VAL A 176 10.08 -1.28 4.89
N GLY A 177 11.42 -1.27 5.03
CA GLY A 177 12.35 -1.86 4.06
C GLY A 177 12.31 -1.22 2.67
N ALA A 178 11.62 -0.08 2.55
CA ALA A 178 11.36 0.63 1.32
C ALA A 178 11.48 2.13 1.59
N ASN A 179 11.90 2.90 0.59
CA ASN A 179 12.02 4.35 0.70
C ASN A 179 10.62 5.01 0.70
N VAL A 180 9.93 4.88 1.82
CA VAL A 180 8.65 5.57 2.02
C VAL A 180 8.92 7.06 2.21
N GLN A 181 8.22 7.89 1.46
CA GLN A 181 8.29 9.34 1.55
C GLN A 181 6.91 9.89 1.96
N PRO A 182 6.62 9.91 3.27
CA PRO A 182 5.37 10.48 3.75
C PRO A 182 5.30 11.97 3.42
N LEU A 183 4.13 12.42 3.08
CA LEU A 183 3.82 13.85 2.97
C LEU A 183 3.06 14.31 4.22
N THR A 184 2.86 15.59 4.37
CA THR A 184 1.85 16.12 5.30
C THR A 184 0.44 15.87 4.72
N SER A 185 -0.60 16.02 5.54
CA SER A 185 -1.98 15.98 5.07
C SER A 185 -2.22 16.96 3.92
N ASP A 186 -1.74 18.22 4.06
CA ASP A 186 -1.84 19.24 3.01
C ASP A 186 -1.07 18.85 1.75
N GLY A 187 0.06 18.15 1.89
CA GLY A 187 0.83 17.65 0.76
C GLY A 187 0.05 16.63 -0.08
N TRP A 188 -0.67 15.70 0.56
CA TRP A 188 -1.54 14.75 -0.12
C TRP A 188 -2.75 15.42 -0.77
N VAL A 189 -3.39 16.37 -0.07
CA VAL A 189 -4.48 17.18 -0.63
C VAL A 189 -3.99 17.96 -1.86
N GLY A 190 -2.80 18.59 -1.79
CA GLY A 190 -2.22 19.33 -2.90
C GLY A 190 -1.97 18.45 -4.15
N LEU A 191 -1.58 17.18 -3.98
CA LEU A 191 -1.45 16.24 -5.11
C LEU A 191 -2.82 15.92 -5.77
N LEU A 192 -3.86 15.76 -4.97
CA LEU A 192 -5.22 15.51 -5.48
C LEU A 192 -5.78 16.74 -6.21
N GLU A 193 -5.61 17.93 -5.63
CA GLU A 193 -6.00 19.21 -6.25
C GLU A 193 -5.20 19.45 -7.54
N GLY A 194 -3.88 19.20 -7.52
CA GLY A 194 -3.01 19.31 -8.68
C GLY A 194 -3.40 18.38 -9.84
N ALA A 195 -4.06 17.26 -9.55
CA ALA A 195 -4.64 16.35 -10.55
C ALA A 195 -6.07 16.74 -10.98
N GLY A 196 -6.62 17.85 -10.48
CA GLY A 196 -7.93 18.38 -10.83
C GLY A 196 -9.11 17.77 -10.07
N LEU A 197 -8.85 17.02 -9.00
CA LEU A 197 -9.92 16.47 -8.15
C LEU A 197 -10.60 17.56 -7.31
N ARG A 198 -11.86 17.35 -7.03
CA ARG A 198 -12.71 18.27 -6.26
C ARG A 198 -13.36 17.54 -5.08
N GLU A 199 -14.07 18.28 -4.23
CA GLU A 199 -14.83 17.73 -3.09
C GLU A 199 -13.93 16.84 -2.21
N ILE A 200 -12.68 17.30 -1.95
CA ILE A 200 -11.69 16.49 -1.23
C ILE A 200 -12.09 16.36 0.23
N THR A 201 -12.19 15.11 0.68
CA THR A 201 -12.45 14.73 2.08
C THR A 201 -11.20 14.10 2.66
N THR A 202 -10.83 14.51 3.86
CA THR A 202 -9.64 14.02 4.57
C THR A 202 -10.00 13.53 5.96
N ARG A 203 -9.47 12.36 6.34
CA ARG A 203 -9.49 11.85 7.72
C ARG A 203 -8.08 11.45 8.10
N THR A 204 -7.54 11.99 9.20
CA THR A 204 -6.18 11.70 9.68
C THR A 204 -6.22 10.94 11.00
N TYR A 205 -5.22 10.06 11.19
CA TYR A 205 -5.16 9.15 12.33
C TYR A 205 -3.73 9.03 12.84
N GLU A 206 -3.59 8.94 14.17
CA GLU A 206 -2.34 8.54 14.83
C GLU A 206 -2.14 7.01 14.71
N ILE A 207 -0.90 6.56 14.70
CA ILE A 207 -0.62 5.13 14.73
C ILE A 207 -0.79 4.59 16.15
N ASN A 208 -1.59 3.53 16.27
CA ASN A 208 -1.69 2.75 17.49
C ASN A 208 -1.23 1.32 17.21
N THR A 209 -0.04 0.97 17.70
CA THR A 209 0.60 -0.33 17.46
C THR A 209 -0.25 -1.53 17.91
N GLN A 210 -1.06 -1.38 18.96
CA GLN A 210 -1.96 -2.44 19.43
C GLN A 210 -3.14 -2.63 18.47
N ASN A 211 -3.67 -1.56 17.90
CA ASN A 211 -4.75 -1.62 16.91
C ASN A 211 -4.24 -2.20 15.58
N GLU A 212 -3.01 -1.88 15.17
CA GLU A 212 -2.37 -2.45 13.99
C GLU A 212 -2.26 -3.98 14.09
N ALA A 213 -1.79 -4.53 15.21
CA ALA A 213 -1.69 -5.98 15.42
C ALA A 213 -3.06 -6.67 15.38
N ARG A 214 -4.09 -6.08 16.00
CA ARG A 214 -5.47 -6.59 15.94
C ARG A 214 -6.04 -6.49 14.52
N GLY A 215 -5.70 -5.43 13.79
CA GLY A 215 -6.09 -5.22 12.40
C GLY A 215 -5.59 -6.33 11.48
N ILE A 216 -4.35 -6.76 11.63
CA ILE A 216 -3.78 -7.89 10.88
C ILE A 216 -4.59 -9.18 11.12
N LEU A 217 -4.91 -9.49 12.37
CA LEU A 217 -5.70 -10.68 12.70
C LEU A 217 -7.11 -10.62 12.11
N ARG A 218 -7.79 -9.46 12.18
CA ARG A 218 -9.11 -9.27 11.56
C ARG A 218 -9.07 -9.45 10.03
N ARG A 219 -8.01 -8.93 9.39
CA ARG A 219 -7.83 -8.94 7.93
C ARG A 219 -7.55 -10.35 7.38
N TYR A 220 -6.74 -11.14 8.06
CA TYR A 220 -6.30 -12.46 7.60
C TYR A 220 -7.07 -13.63 8.23
N GLY A 221 -7.68 -13.43 9.38
CA GLY A 221 -8.31 -14.45 10.20
C GLY A 221 -7.30 -15.46 10.76
N TYR A 222 -7.75 -16.31 11.68
CA TYR A 222 -6.87 -17.32 12.32
C TYR A 222 -6.25 -18.27 11.30
N GLY A 223 -7.05 -18.80 10.34
CA GLY A 223 -6.54 -19.70 9.31
C GLY A 223 -5.55 -19.05 8.32
N GLY A 224 -5.69 -17.75 8.08
CA GLY A 224 -4.73 -16.95 7.32
C GLY A 224 -3.42 -16.81 8.07
N MET A 225 -3.48 -16.46 9.35
CA MET A 225 -2.29 -16.30 10.20
C MET A 225 -1.53 -17.63 10.39
N LEU A 226 -2.22 -18.75 10.52
CA LEU A 226 -1.56 -20.07 10.55
C LEU A 226 -0.80 -20.36 9.25
N ARG A 227 -1.37 -20.00 8.09
CA ARG A 227 -0.66 -20.15 6.79
C ARG A 227 0.57 -19.22 6.69
N VAL A 228 0.44 -17.99 7.15
CA VAL A 228 1.57 -17.05 7.22
C VAL A 228 2.66 -17.62 8.11
N LEU A 229 2.34 -18.09 9.30
CA LEU A 229 3.28 -18.70 10.24
C LEU A 229 3.99 -19.91 9.62
N TYR A 230 3.23 -20.85 9.02
CA TYR A 230 3.80 -22.01 8.35
C TYR A 230 4.78 -21.61 7.23
N ARG A 231 4.39 -20.65 6.37
CA ARG A 231 5.24 -20.17 5.27
C ARG A 231 6.50 -19.47 5.80
N THR A 232 6.36 -18.64 6.84
CA THR A 232 7.48 -17.97 7.52
C THR A 232 8.49 -18.98 8.06
N LEU A 233 8.03 -19.98 8.79
CA LEU A 233 8.89 -21.04 9.35
C LEU A 233 9.56 -21.87 8.23
N SER A 234 8.80 -22.25 7.20
CA SER A 234 9.33 -22.96 6.04
C SER A 234 10.39 -22.14 5.30
N LEU A 235 10.13 -20.85 5.09
CA LEU A 235 11.07 -19.95 4.41
C LEU A 235 12.31 -19.72 5.26
N TYR A 236 12.16 -19.54 6.57
CA TYR A 236 13.27 -19.41 7.51
C TYR A 236 14.17 -20.66 7.51
N ALA A 237 13.60 -21.86 7.49
CA ALA A 237 14.34 -23.12 7.43
C ALA A 237 15.09 -23.28 6.10
N LYS A 238 14.47 -22.92 4.96
CA LYS A 238 14.98 -23.22 3.62
C LYS A 238 15.86 -22.11 3.01
N SER A 239 15.66 -20.85 3.39
CA SER A 239 16.30 -19.70 2.75
C SER A 239 17.34 -19.01 3.64
N PRO A 240 18.64 -19.15 3.34
CA PRO A 240 19.67 -18.36 4.00
C PRO A 240 19.51 -16.83 3.79
N ALA A 241 18.96 -16.43 2.64
CA ALA A 241 18.69 -15.02 2.34
C ALA A 241 17.61 -14.46 3.27
N TYR A 242 16.53 -15.22 3.49
CA TYR A 242 15.47 -14.83 4.42
C TYR A 242 15.96 -14.72 5.87
N ARG A 243 16.82 -15.65 6.31
CA ARG A 243 17.45 -15.57 7.65
C ARG A 243 18.31 -14.32 7.82
N ARG A 244 19.06 -13.91 6.77
CA ARG A 244 19.82 -12.64 6.80
C ARG A 244 18.88 -11.43 6.85
N PHE A 245 17.83 -11.45 6.06
CA PHE A 245 16.80 -10.40 6.07
C PHE A 245 16.17 -10.24 7.45
N VAL A 246 15.69 -11.32 8.08
CA VAL A 246 15.08 -11.30 9.42
C VAL A 246 16.04 -10.75 10.47
N ARG A 247 17.31 -11.14 10.43
CA ARG A 247 18.34 -10.57 11.31
C ARG A 247 18.51 -9.06 11.09
N GLY A 248 18.61 -8.63 9.85
CA GLY A 248 18.73 -7.20 9.54
C GLY A 248 17.54 -6.37 10.00
N VAL A 249 16.32 -6.94 9.98
CA VAL A 249 15.13 -6.28 10.55
C VAL A 249 15.19 -6.21 12.08
N GLN A 250 15.68 -7.27 12.74
CA GLN A 250 15.85 -7.29 14.22
C GLN A 250 16.96 -6.34 14.70
N GLU A 251 17.99 -6.14 13.89
CA GLU A 251 19.09 -5.21 14.17
C GLU A 251 18.74 -3.76 13.81
N GLY A 252 17.64 -3.57 13.05
CA GLY A 252 17.28 -2.31 12.38
C GLY A 252 16.73 -1.20 13.26
N GLY A 253 16.54 -1.39 14.56
CA GLY A 253 16.26 -0.29 15.45
C GLY A 253 15.05 -0.44 16.37
N ILE A 254 15.13 0.29 17.47
CA ILE A 254 14.04 0.46 18.44
C ILE A 254 13.06 1.47 17.84
N THR A 255 11.78 1.16 17.87
CA THR A 255 10.72 2.13 17.54
C THR A 255 10.88 3.39 18.40
N PRO A 256 11.00 4.59 17.81
CA PRO A 256 11.09 5.83 18.60
C PRO A 256 9.90 5.99 19.54
N GLY A 257 10.16 6.41 20.77
CA GLY A 257 9.11 6.56 21.79
C GLY A 257 8.09 7.68 21.49
N ASN A 258 8.44 8.59 20.58
CA ASN A 258 7.65 9.72 20.12
C ASN A 258 7.08 9.52 18.70
N LEU A 259 7.09 8.26 18.18
CA LEU A 259 6.66 7.97 16.83
C LEU A 259 5.23 8.43 16.54
N ASP A 260 4.31 8.14 17.44
CA ASP A 260 2.89 8.49 17.36
C ASP A 260 2.60 10.00 17.33
N GLU A 261 3.53 10.82 17.84
CA GLU A 261 3.42 12.28 17.75
C GLU A 261 3.69 12.83 16.35
N TYR A 262 4.54 12.18 15.56
CA TYR A 262 5.05 12.68 14.28
C TYR A 262 4.59 11.88 13.07
N PHE A 263 4.26 10.60 13.26
CA PHE A 263 3.96 9.70 12.16
C PHE A 263 2.56 9.10 12.33
N GLY A 264 1.76 9.19 11.27
CA GLY A 264 0.39 8.71 11.22
C GLY A 264 0.01 8.24 9.83
N TYR A 265 -1.28 8.15 9.60
CA TYR A 265 -1.84 7.89 8.27
C TYR A 265 -3.07 8.75 8.02
N GLY A 266 -3.39 8.93 6.76
CA GLY A 266 -4.56 9.67 6.33
C GLY A 266 -5.32 8.96 5.22
N VAL A 267 -6.63 9.10 5.26
CA VAL A 267 -7.55 8.72 4.18
C VAL A 267 -7.96 10.00 3.46
N PHE A 268 -7.67 10.06 2.17
CA PHE A 268 -7.90 11.20 1.30
C PHE A 268 -8.76 10.74 0.13
N VAL A 269 -9.91 11.35 -0.07
CA VAL A 269 -10.81 11.00 -1.17
C VAL A 269 -11.19 12.25 -1.93
N GLY A 270 -11.03 12.21 -3.24
CA GLY A 270 -11.44 13.27 -4.16
C GLY A 270 -12.32 12.74 -5.28
N ARG A 271 -13.11 13.62 -5.87
CA ARG A 271 -14.01 13.32 -7.00
C ARG A 271 -13.47 13.89 -8.29
N LYS A 272 -13.46 13.09 -9.37
CA LYS A 272 -13.11 13.54 -10.72
C LYS A 272 -14.21 14.39 -11.33
#